data_1af9753927919dd1a77bfba72953ca72
#
_entry.id   1af9753927919dd1a77bfba72953ca72
#
_cell.length_a   1.000
_cell.length_b   1.000
_cell.length_c   1.000
_cell.angle_alpha   90.00
_cell.angle_beta   90.00
_cell.angle_gamma   90.00
#
_symmetry.space_group_name_H-M   'P 1'
#
loop_
_entity.id
_entity.type
_entity.pdbx_description
1 polymer ?
#
loop_
_entity_poly.entity_id
_entity_poly.type
_entity_poly.pdbx_seq_one_letter_code
_entity_poly.pdbx_strand_id
1 'polypeptide(L)'
;MSFSRIRLRMCGRDQYLSGNVREKLAIATTYAENHPEYAPNVQALTQVQPRELDASEIEVRIGATWIEPKYINDFMRDIFQTPEHLFRRDTIGVQFSGVTGEWNVKGKNADYGNTLVNMTYGTSRVNAYKILEDSLNLKDTRVYDTIEEDGKEKRVLNKKETMIASQKQEAIREAFKDWVFRDPERRQTLVAKYNELFNSTRPREYDGSHLKFPGMTPDIELKPHQKNAVAHVLYGDNTLLAHCVGAGKTFEMTAAAMESKRLGLCQKSLFVVPNHLTEQWASDFLRLYPGANILAATKKDFEPANRKKFCSRIATGDYDAVIIGHSQFEKIPLSQERQAATIERQIDEIELAIEQAKKDNGERYTIKQMEKSRKALQVRLDKLNDQSRKDNVVTFEQLGVDRLFVDESHNYKNLFLYTKMRNVAGIAQTEAQKSSDMFAKCQYLDEITGGKGVTFATGTPISNSMTELYTNMRYLQYGTLQKLGLGHFDAWAASFGETQTAIELAPEGTGYRAKTRFAKFFNLPELIALFKESADIQTPDMLKLPVPEAEYENVVLKPSEFQKDMVASLAERAEAVRDRQVQPYEDNMLKITNDGRKLALDQRLLNDMLPDEENSKASTCVEKAYKLSLIHI
;
A
#
# COMPACT_ATOMS: atom_id res chain seq x y z
N MET A 1 19.38 -13.55 -25.60
CA MET A 1 18.43 -13.91 -24.54
C MET A 1 18.78 -15.31 -24.04
N SER A 2 19.36 -15.37 -22.86
CA SER A 2 19.73 -16.65 -22.23
C SER A 2 18.47 -17.23 -21.60
N PHE A 3 17.93 -18.27 -22.22
CA PHE A 3 16.89 -19.09 -21.60
C PHE A 3 17.49 -19.79 -20.38
N SER A 4 17.26 -19.23 -19.20
CA SER A 4 17.48 -19.96 -17.97
C SER A 4 16.59 -21.19 -18.04
N ARG A 5 17.20 -22.38 -18.09
CA ARG A 5 16.53 -23.67 -18.00
C ARG A 5 15.61 -23.64 -16.79
N ILE A 6 14.32 -23.39 -17.02
CA ILE A 6 13.29 -23.60 -16.01
C ILE A 6 13.44 -25.07 -15.62
N ARG A 7 13.88 -25.33 -14.40
CA ARG A 7 14.01 -26.70 -13.87
C ARG A 7 12.62 -27.29 -13.65
N LEU A 8 11.92 -27.62 -14.72
CA LEU A 8 10.60 -28.25 -14.71
C LEU A 8 10.55 -29.61 -13.96
N ARG A 9 11.72 -30.19 -13.66
CA ARG A 9 11.83 -31.49 -12.97
C ARG A 9 11.69 -31.47 -11.45
N MET A 10 11.58 -30.30 -10.79
CA MET A 10 11.54 -30.22 -9.32
C MET A 10 10.41 -29.35 -8.75
N CYS A 11 9.49 -28.88 -9.56
CA CYS A 11 8.27 -28.22 -9.05
C CYS A 11 7.22 -29.29 -8.72
N GLY A 12 6.68 -29.27 -7.51
CA GLY A 12 5.49 -30.05 -7.18
C GLY A 12 4.35 -29.71 -8.13
N ARG A 13 3.44 -30.67 -8.37
CA ARG A 13 2.30 -30.51 -9.28
C ARG A 13 1.50 -29.23 -8.99
N ASP A 14 1.27 -28.91 -7.72
CA ASP A 14 0.48 -27.75 -7.31
C ASP A 14 1.18 -26.42 -7.61
N GLN A 15 2.50 -26.37 -7.46
CA GLN A 15 3.30 -25.20 -7.85
C GLN A 15 3.30 -24.99 -9.37
N TYR A 16 3.32 -26.09 -10.15
CA TYR A 16 3.30 -26.01 -11.60
C TYR A 16 1.95 -25.53 -12.11
N LEU A 17 0.84 -26.00 -11.52
CA LEU A 17 -0.54 -25.71 -11.92
C LEU A 17 -1.15 -24.48 -11.18
N SER A 18 -0.34 -23.59 -10.62
CA SER A 18 -0.73 -22.34 -9.95
C SER A 18 0.17 -21.18 -10.41
N GLY A 19 -0.11 -19.96 -9.90
CA GLY A 19 0.56 -18.73 -10.37
C GLY A 19 0.07 -18.35 -11.77
N ASN A 20 0.91 -17.69 -12.57
CA ASN A 20 0.52 -17.31 -13.94
C ASN A 20 0.42 -18.55 -14.87
N VAL A 21 -0.73 -19.19 -14.83
CA VAL A 21 -0.99 -20.43 -15.59
C VAL A 21 -1.16 -20.19 -17.10
N ARG A 22 -1.51 -18.96 -17.52
CA ARG A 22 -1.58 -18.60 -18.96
C ARG A 22 -0.20 -18.55 -19.57
N GLU A 23 0.73 -17.86 -18.94
CA GLU A 23 2.13 -17.79 -19.39
C GLU A 23 2.77 -19.19 -19.42
N LYS A 24 2.52 -19.99 -18.37
CA LYS A 24 3.00 -21.37 -18.30
C LYS A 24 2.42 -22.24 -19.44
N LEU A 25 1.15 -22.06 -19.76
CA LEU A 25 0.51 -22.78 -20.87
C LEU A 25 1.13 -22.39 -22.22
N ALA A 26 1.34 -21.09 -22.46
CA ALA A 26 1.99 -20.61 -23.69
C ALA A 26 3.40 -21.20 -23.86
N ILE A 27 4.21 -21.16 -22.79
CA ILE A 27 5.55 -21.76 -22.78
C ILE A 27 5.47 -23.28 -23.02
N ALA A 28 4.57 -23.99 -22.31
CA ALA A 28 4.44 -25.44 -22.45
C ALA A 28 3.98 -25.85 -23.85
N THR A 29 3.08 -25.07 -24.47
CA THR A 29 2.60 -25.34 -25.85
C THR A 29 3.73 -25.18 -26.86
N THR A 30 4.47 -24.06 -26.79
CA THR A 30 5.63 -23.85 -27.69
C THR A 30 6.70 -24.92 -27.52
N TYR A 31 6.90 -25.39 -26.28
CA TYR A 31 7.89 -26.46 -26.02
C TYR A 31 7.42 -27.84 -26.54
N ALA A 32 6.12 -28.13 -26.40
CA ALA A 32 5.53 -29.39 -26.83
C ALA A 32 5.52 -29.55 -28.35
N GLU A 33 5.57 -28.49 -29.15
CA GLU A 33 5.71 -28.53 -30.62
C GLU A 33 6.96 -29.29 -31.06
N ASN A 34 8.07 -29.13 -30.33
CA ASN A 34 9.34 -29.77 -30.60
C ASN A 34 9.65 -30.98 -29.68
N HIS A 35 8.86 -31.14 -28.62
CA HIS A 35 9.05 -32.11 -27.54
C HIS A 35 7.72 -32.75 -27.13
N PRO A 36 7.20 -33.75 -27.87
CA PRO A 36 5.89 -34.36 -27.62
C PRO A 36 5.71 -34.97 -26.23
N GLU A 37 6.79 -35.28 -25.53
CA GLU A 37 6.78 -35.78 -24.15
C GLU A 37 6.22 -34.74 -23.14
N TYR A 38 6.12 -33.47 -23.52
CA TYR A 38 5.53 -32.40 -22.69
C TYR A 38 4.03 -32.16 -22.95
N ALA A 39 3.40 -32.90 -23.87
CA ALA A 39 1.97 -32.80 -24.16
C ALA A 39 1.07 -32.99 -22.90
N PRO A 40 1.39 -33.87 -21.92
CA PRO A 40 0.65 -33.98 -20.68
C PRO A 40 0.66 -32.68 -19.84
N ASN A 41 1.74 -31.89 -19.93
CA ASN A 41 1.83 -30.60 -19.25
C ASN A 41 0.87 -29.57 -19.85
N VAL A 42 0.77 -29.53 -21.18
CA VAL A 42 -0.19 -28.68 -21.90
C VAL A 42 -1.62 -29.05 -21.49
N GLN A 43 -1.95 -30.35 -21.49
CA GLN A 43 -3.27 -30.82 -21.07
C GLN A 43 -3.59 -30.42 -19.62
N ALA A 44 -2.67 -30.63 -18.68
CA ALA A 44 -2.86 -30.28 -17.27
C ALA A 44 -3.02 -28.78 -17.07
N LEU A 45 -2.22 -27.94 -17.75
CA LEU A 45 -2.32 -26.48 -17.68
C LEU A 45 -3.60 -25.96 -18.32
N THR A 46 -4.09 -26.59 -19.40
CA THR A 46 -5.37 -26.22 -20.02
C THR A 46 -6.54 -26.41 -19.06
N GLN A 47 -6.53 -27.48 -18.26
CA GLN A 47 -7.62 -27.78 -17.31
C GLN A 47 -7.71 -26.80 -16.16
N VAL A 48 -6.64 -26.09 -15.84
CA VAL A 48 -6.57 -25.16 -14.70
C VAL A 48 -6.61 -23.69 -15.11
N GLN A 49 -6.84 -23.40 -16.40
CA GLN A 49 -6.97 -22.02 -16.85
C GLN A 49 -8.15 -21.32 -16.18
N PRO A 50 -7.98 -20.07 -15.73
CA PRO A 50 -9.10 -19.26 -15.30
C PRO A 50 -10.14 -19.12 -16.43
N ARG A 51 -11.41 -19.10 -16.09
CA ARG A 51 -12.47 -18.79 -17.06
C ARG A 51 -12.22 -17.41 -17.67
N GLU A 52 -12.34 -17.31 -18.98
CA GLU A 52 -12.25 -16.00 -19.62
C GLU A 52 -13.41 -15.10 -19.21
N LEU A 53 -13.07 -13.89 -18.81
CA LEU A 53 -14.03 -12.83 -18.52
C LEU A 53 -14.49 -12.23 -19.83
N ASP A 54 -15.76 -11.91 -19.94
CA ASP A 54 -16.31 -11.17 -21.07
C ASP A 54 -16.35 -9.65 -20.79
N ALA A 55 -16.70 -8.86 -21.79
CA ALA A 55 -16.72 -7.40 -21.67
C ALA A 55 -17.71 -6.88 -20.62
N SER A 56 -18.74 -7.63 -20.25
CA SER A 56 -19.73 -7.25 -19.24
C SER A 56 -19.21 -7.44 -17.81
N GLU A 57 -18.20 -8.29 -17.65
CA GLU A 57 -17.59 -8.61 -16.37
C GLU A 57 -16.36 -7.73 -16.06
N ILE A 58 -15.85 -7.01 -17.08
CA ILE A 58 -14.67 -6.17 -16.98
C ILE A 58 -15.08 -4.71 -16.83
N GLU A 59 -14.80 -4.12 -15.68
CA GLU A 59 -14.99 -2.70 -15.50
C GLU A 59 -13.75 -1.93 -15.97
N VAL A 60 -13.93 -1.11 -17.02
CA VAL A 60 -12.86 -0.30 -17.59
C VAL A 60 -13.08 1.16 -17.24
N ARG A 61 -12.05 1.80 -16.71
CA ARG A 61 -12.07 3.22 -16.37
C ARG A 61 -11.10 4.02 -17.18
N ILE A 62 -11.48 5.26 -17.40
CA ILE A 62 -10.61 6.24 -18.06
C ILE A 62 -9.35 6.45 -17.20
N GLY A 63 -8.17 6.37 -17.81
CA GLY A 63 -6.89 6.45 -17.10
C GLY A 63 -6.28 5.11 -16.73
N ALA A 64 -6.97 3.99 -16.96
CA ALA A 64 -6.39 2.66 -16.80
C ALA A 64 -5.16 2.49 -17.71
N THR A 65 -3.99 2.27 -17.12
CA THR A 65 -2.69 2.34 -17.81
C THR A 65 -2.42 1.18 -18.77
N TRP A 66 -3.21 0.10 -18.67
CA TRP A 66 -3.16 -1.02 -19.61
C TRP A 66 -3.84 -0.72 -20.95
N ILE A 67 -4.64 0.38 -21.03
CA ILE A 67 -5.25 0.87 -22.27
C ILE A 67 -4.22 1.75 -22.98
N GLU A 68 -3.93 1.44 -24.23
CA GLU A 68 -2.95 2.18 -25.01
C GLU A 68 -3.45 3.57 -25.41
N PRO A 69 -2.55 4.57 -25.54
CA PRO A 69 -2.89 5.93 -25.95
C PRO A 69 -3.71 6.02 -27.26
N LYS A 70 -3.53 5.06 -28.17
CA LYS A 70 -4.30 5.00 -29.43
C LYS A 70 -5.80 4.95 -29.21
N TYR A 71 -6.26 4.17 -28.21
CA TYR A 71 -7.70 4.07 -27.92
C TYR A 71 -8.26 5.37 -27.33
N ILE A 72 -7.45 6.13 -26.61
CA ILE A 72 -7.87 7.45 -26.14
C ILE A 72 -7.94 8.45 -27.30
N ASN A 73 -7.03 8.37 -28.28
CA ASN A 73 -7.11 9.15 -29.51
C ASN A 73 -8.38 8.78 -30.32
N ASP A 74 -8.72 7.49 -30.41
CA ASP A 74 -9.95 7.02 -31.05
C ASP A 74 -11.20 7.52 -30.31
N PHE A 75 -11.18 7.52 -28.99
CA PHE A 75 -12.25 8.10 -28.18
C PHE A 75 -12.44 9.59 -28.46
N MET A 76 -11.35 10.36 -28.53
CA MET A 76 -11.40 11.79 -28.89
C MET A 76 -11.97 11.99 -30.29
N ARG A 77 -11.61 11.13 -31.25
CA ARG A 77 -12.14 11.19 -32.64
C ARG A 77 -13.65 10.91 -32.66
N ASP A 78 -14.08 9.84 -31.98
CA ASP A 78 -15.47 9.39 -32.05
C ASP A 78 -16.43 10.25 -31.23
N ILE A 79 -16.05 10.62 -30.01
CA ILE A 79 -16.94 11.30 -29.05
C ILE A 79 -16.80 12.81 -29.11
N PHE A 80 -15.59 13.33 -29.19
CA PHE A 80 -15.37 14.78 -29.32
C PHE A 80 -15.41 15.25 -30.77
N GLN A 81 -15.49 14.30 -31.73
CA GLN A 81 -15.42 14.60 -33.18
C GLN A 81 -14.19 15.44 -33.53
N THR A 82 -13.06 15.08 -32.90
CA THR A 82 -11.79 15.75 -33.16
C THR A 82 -11.36 15.53 -34.63
N PRO A 83 -11.07 16.58 -35.38
CA PRO A 83 -10.74 16.47 -36.82
C PRO A 83 -9.50 15.62 -37.08
N GLU A 84 -9.59 14.66 -38.01
CA GLU A 84 -8.54 13.72 -38.38
C GLU A 84 -7.21 14.39 -38.78
N HIS A 85 -7.28 15.58 -39.44
CA HIS A 85 -6.08 16.30 -39.84
C HIS A 85 -5.23 16.79 -38.67
N LEU A 86 -5.81 16.97 -37.46
CA LEU A 86 -5.08 17.36 -36.26
C LEU A 86 -4.25 16.21 -35.71
N PHE A 87 -4.75 14.96 -35.81
CA PHE A 87 -3.98 13.76 -35.47
C PHE A 87 -2.86 13.50 -36.49
N ARG A 88 -3.15 13.56 -37.78
CA ARG A 88 -2.16 13.33 -38.84
C ARG A 88 -1.00 14.33 -38.83
N ARG A 89 -1.22 15.54 -38.37
CA ARG A 89 -0.17 16.59 -38.22
C ARG A 89 0.51 16.54 -36.86
N ASP A 90 0.19 15.55 -36.03
CA ASP A 90 0.65 15.44 -34.64
C ASP A 90 0.41 16.73 -33.81
N THR A 91 -0.66 17.46 -34.16
CA THR A 91 -1.07 18.70 -33.47
C THR A 91 -1.81 18.36 -32.16
N ILE A 92 -2.71 17.37 -32.22
CA ILE A 92 -3.44 16.84 -31.08
C ILE A 92 -3.09 15.35 -30.91
N GLY A 93 -2.92 14.89 -29.70
CA GLY A 93 -2.68 13.50 -29.42
C GLY A 93 -2.52 13.22 -27.93
N VAL A 94 -2.68 11.97 -27.55
CA VAL A 94 -2.52 11.49 -26.17
C VAL A 94 -1.23 10.70 -26.06
N GLN A 95 -0.46 10.97 -25.02
CA GLN A 95 0.78 10.29 -24.69
C GLN A 95 0.72 9.79 -23.26
N PHE A 96 1.35 8.64 -23.01
CA PHE A 96 1.50 8.06 -21.67
C PHE A 96 2.97 7.82 -21.39
N SER A 97 3.44 8.35 -20.27
CA SER A 97 4.80 8.09 -19.78
C SER A 97 4.80 6.95 -18.77
N GLY A 98 5.38 5.83 -19.13
CA GLY A 98 5.54 4.70 -18.21
C GLY A 98 6.45 4.99 -17.02
N VAL A 99 7.35 5.99 -17.15
CA VAL A 99 8.28 6.39 -16.08
C VAL A 99 7.59 7.24 -15.01
N THR A 100 6.75 8.21 -15.44
CA THR A 100 6.02 9.10 -14.52
C THR A 100 4.62 8.59 -14.19
N GLY A 101 4.13 7.60 -14.95
CA GLY A 101 2.73 7.18 -14.91
C GLY A 101 1.77 8.30 -15.36
N GLU A 102 2.24 9.26 -16.18
CA GLU A 102 1.49 10.46 -16.53
C GLU A 102 0.91 10.39 -17.93
N TRP A 103 -0.37 10.78 -18.03
CA TRP A 103 -1.05 11.02 -19.29
C TRP A 103 -0.95 12.49 -19.66
N ASN A 104 -0.62 12.78 -20.89
CA ASN A 104 -0.59 14.14 -21.44
C ASN A 104 -1.41 14.20 -22.71
N VAL A 105 -2.27 15.21 -22.81
CA VAL A 105 -3.00 15.54 -24.03
C VAL A 105 -2.32 16.73 -24.67
N LYS A 106 -1.63 16.50 -25.79
CA LYS A 106 -0.95 17.53 -26.58
C LYS A 106 -1.97 18.37 -27.33
N GLY A 107 -1.70 19.63 -27.51
CA GLY A 107 -2.46 20.51 -28.41
C GLY A 107 -3.90 20.83 -27.99
N LYS A 108 -4.19 20.85 -26.69
CA LYS A 108 -5.53 21.05 -26.10
C LYS A 108 -6.32 22.24 -26.66
N ASN A 109 -5.65 23.27 -27.18
CA ASN A 109 -6.26 24.47 -27.68
C ASN A 109 -6.32 24.53 -29.23
N ALA A 110 -5.89 23.48 -29.92
CA ALA A 110 -5.83 23.51 -31.39
C ALA A 110 -7.21 23.36 -32.04
N ASP A 111 -8.20 22.83 -31.33
CA ASP A 111 -9.57 22.59 -31.80
C ASP A 111 -10.57 23.59 -31.18
N TYR A 112 -10.25 24.88 -31.24
CA TYR A 112 -11.01 25.94 -30.56
C TYR A 112 -12.42 26.16 -31.13
N GLY A 113 -12.70 25.76 -32.38
CA GLY A 113 -14.01 25.88 -33.02
C GLY A 113 -14.99 24.75 -32.71
N ASN A 114 -14.57 23.71 -32.02
CA ASN A 114 -15.38 22.54 -31.79
C ASN A 114 -16.37 22.75 -30.62
N THR A 115 -17.65 22.74 -30.91
CA THR A 115 -18.73 22.96 -29.92
C THR A 115 -18.80 21.81 -28.91
N LEU A 116 -18.54 20.55 -29.33
CA LEU A 116 -18.52 19.41 -28.41
C LEU A 116 -17.42 19.57 -27.36
N VAL A 117 -16.25 20.04 -27.78
CA VAL A 117 -15.09 20.24 -26.91
C VAL A 117 -15.26 21.41 -25.95
N ASN A 118 -15.88 22.51 -26.42
CA ASN A 118 -15.92 23.74 -25.64
C ASN A 118 -17.22 23.95 -24.84
N MET A 119 -18.31 23.22 -25.18
CA MET A 119 -19.61 23.40 -24.53
C MET A 119 -20.22 22.09 -24.02
N THR A 120 -20.26 21.02 -24.86
CA THR A 120 -20.93 19.76 -24.48
C THR A 120 -20.14 19.02 -23.41
N TYR A 121 -18.86 18.76 -23.67
CA TYR A 121 -17.93 18.08 -22.77
C TYR A 121 -16.95 19.02 -22.08
N GLY A 122 -16.96 20.29 -22.41
CA GLY A 122 -16.18 21.36 -21.81
C GLY A 122 -17.06 22.46 -21.21
N THR A 123 -16.39 23.48 -20.69
CA THR A 123 -16.99 24.72 -20.19
C THR A 123 -16.31 25.92 -20.89
N SER A 124 -16.85 27.11 -20.69
CA SER A 124 -16.23 28.35 -21.18
C SER A 124 -14.81 28.60 -20.61
N ARG A 125 -14.47 27.97 -19.50
CA ARG A 125 -13.20 28.16 -18.79
C ARG A 125 -12.21 26.99 -18.99
N VAL A 126 -12.72 25.76 -19.21
CA VAL A 126 -11.93 24.55 -19.35
C VAL A 126 -12.52 23.68 -20.44
N ASN A 127 -11.76 23.39 -21.48
CA ASN A 127 -12.22 22.55 -22.58
C ASN A 127 -12.16 21.05 -22.28
N ALA A 128 -12.84 20.25 -23.10
CA ALA A 128 -12.94 18.80 -22.91
C ALA A 128 -11.57 18.08 -22.88
N TYR A 129 -10.58 18.54 -23.65
CA TYR A 129 -9.25 17.93 -23.67
C TYR A 129 -8.51 18.09 -22.34
N LYS A 130 -8.68 19.24 -21.66
CA LYS A 130 -8.10 19.42 -20.32
C LYS A 130 -8.85 18.59 -19.28
N ILE A 131 -10.18 18.52 -19.37
CA ILE A 131 -10.99 17.68 -18.47
C ILE A 131 -10.66 16.19 -18.69
N LEU A 132 -10.45 15.75 -19.94
CA LEU A 132 -9.99 14.42 -20.30
C LEU A 132 -8.63 14.10 -19.67
N GLU A 133 -7.66 15.00 -19.82
CA GLU A 133 -6.33 14.85 -19.22
C GLU A 133 -6.39 14.74 -17.71
N ASP A 134 -7.21 15.57 -17.05
CA ASP A 134 -7.41 15.48 -15.61
C ASP A 134 -8.04 14.15 -15.23
N SER A 135 -9.01 13.65 -16.01
CA SER A 135 -9.66 12.33 -15.80
C SER A 135 -8.68 11.17 -15.96
N LEU A 136 -7.86 11.20 -17.02
CA LEU A 136 -6.81 10.21 -17.27
C LEU A 136 -5.79 10.14 -16.13
N ASN A 137 -5.51 11.27 -15.50
CA ASN A 137 -4.58 11.39 -14.38
C ASN A 137 -5.26 11.29 -12.99
N LEU A 138 -6.51 10.87 -12.91
CA LEU A 138 -7.28 10.73 -11.67
C LEU A 138 -7.36 12.04 -10.85
N LYS A 139 -7.29 13.18 -11.53
CA LYS A 139 -7.40 14.52 -10.93
C LYS A 139 -8.83 15.03 -11.05
N ASP A 140 -9.31 15.72 -10.01
CA ASP A 140 -10.54 16.51 -10.13
C ASP A 140 -10.25 17.81 -10.86
N THR A 141 -11.07 18.12 -11.87
CA THR A 141 -10.93 19.40 -12.59
C THR A 141 -11.40 20.56 -11.72
N ARG A 142 -10.50 21.49 -11.42
CA ARG A 142 -10.76 22.66 -10.58
C ARG A 142 -10.54 23.94 -11.35
N VAL A 143 -11.49 24.88 -11.23
CA VAL A 143 -11.42 26.21 -11.84
C VAL A 143 -11.11 27.26 -10.78
N TYR A 144 -10.14 28.13 -11.08
CA TYR A 144 -9.68 29.17 -10.18
C TYR A 144 -9.87 30.54 -10.83
N ASP A 145 -10.29 31.52 -10.01
CA ASP A 145 -10.25 32.93 -10.35
C ASP A 145 -8.99 33.55 -9.75
N THR A 146 -8.42 34.51 -10.47
CA THR A 146 -7.33 35.33 -9.92
C THR A 146 -7.96 36.62 -9.42
N ILE A 147 -7.84 36.86 -8.11
CA ILE A 147 -8.27 38.11 -7.46
C ILE A 147 -7.04 38.85 -6.97
N GLU A 148 -7.08 40.16 -7.02
CA GLU A 148 -6.05 41.02 -6.47
C GLU A 148 -6.43 41.38 -5.01
N GLU A 149 -5.61 40.99 -4.06
CA GLU A 149 -5.80 41.26 -2.64
C GLU A 149 -4.48 41.82 -2.10
N ASP A 150 -4.49 43.04 -1.57
CA ASP A 150 -3.31 43.75 -1.06
C ASP A 150 -2.16 43.92 -2.10
N GLY A 151 -2.50 44.14 -3.39
CA GLY A 151 -1.51 44.29 -4.45
C GLY A 151 -0.80 42.98 -4.82
N LYS A 152 -1.33 41.81 -4.40
CA LYS A 152 -0.84 40.47 -4.78
C LYS A 152 -1.94 39.68 -5.47
N GLU A 153 -1.57 39.03 -6.57
CA GLU A 153 -2.47 38.08 -7.23
C GLU A 153 -2.65 36.83 -6.34
N LYS A 154 -3.90 36.55 -5.99
CA LYS A 154 -4.30 35.36 -5.24
C LYS A 154 -5.26 34.51 -6.07
N ARG A 155 -4.95 33.23 -6.19
CA ARG A 155 -5.83 32.25 -6.88
C ARG A 155 -6.87 31.72 -5.89
N VAL A 156 -8.14 31.97 -6.15
CA VAL A 156 -9.27 31.52 -5.34
C VAL A 156 -10.11 30.51 -6.14
N LEU A 157 -10.51 29.42 -5.47
CA LEU A 157 -11.33 28.38 -6.10
C LEU A 157 -12.73 28.92 -6.44
N ASN A 158 -13.09 28.90 -7.71
CA ASN A 158 -14.45 29.17 -8.16
C ASN A 158 -15.30 27.92 -8.00
N LYS A 159 -16.10 27.87 -6.94
CA LYS A 159 -16.92 26.71 -6.58
C LYS A 159 -17.96 26.37 -7.66
N LYS A 160 -18.61 27.39 -8.27
CA LYS A 160 -19.63 27.21 -9.28
C LYS A 160 -19.06 26.61 -10.56
N GLU A 161 -18.00 27.22 -11.10
CA GLU A 161 -17.34 26.73 -12.31
C GLU A 161 -16.68 25.36 -12.10
N THR A 162 -16.13 25.11 -10.92
CA THR A 162 -15.59 23.79 -10.55
C THR A 162 -16.68 22.71 -10.53
N MET A 163 -17.88 23.02 -10.02
CA MET A 163 -19.00 22.09 -10.03
C MET A 163 -19.46 21.76 -11.45
N ILE A 164 -19.54 22.75 -12.33
CA ILE A 164 -19.89 22.54 -13.75
C ILE A 164 -18.80 21.69 -14.44
N ALA A 165 -17.53 21.97 -14.22
CA ALA A 165 -16.42 21.20 -14.77
C ALA A 165 -16.45 19.74 -14.26
N SER A 166 -16.77 19.52 -12.99
CA SER A 166 -16.92 18.18 -12.42
C SER A 166 -18.07 17.38 -13.06
N GLN A 167 -19.20 18.02 -13.37
CA GLN A 167 -20.30 17.38 -14.10
C GLN A 167 -19.87 16.99 -15.54
N LYS A 168 -19.10 17.86 -16.21
CA LYS A 168 -18.53 17.53 -17.53
C LYS A 168 -17.52 16.40 -17.47
N GLN A 169 -16.72 16.36 -16.41
CA GLN A 169 -15.78 15.28 -16.15
C GLN A 169 -16.50 13.93 -15.99
N GLU A 170 -17.60 13.91 -15.25
CA GLU A 170 -18.41 12.71 -15.11
C GLU A 170 -19.05 12.29 -16.45
N ALA A 171 -19.56 13.23 -17.22
CA ALA A 171 -20.09 12.95 -18.55
C ALA A 171 -19.06 12.34 -19.50
N ILE A 172 -17.78 12.75 -19.41
CA ILE A 172 -16.68 12.15 -20.18
C ILE A 172 -16.39 10.73 -19.70
N ARG A 173 -16.41 10.47 -18.39
CA ARG A 173 -16.19 9.13 -17.81
C ARG A 173 -17.28 8.14 -18.26
N GLU A 174 -18.53 8.54 -18.17
CA GLU A 174 -19.67 7.73 -18.64
C GLU A 174 -19.59 7.48 -20.14
N ALA A 175 -19.33 8.53 -20.94
CA ALA A 175 -19.17 8.38 -22.39
C ALA A 175 -18.03 7.41 -22.75
N PHE A 176 -16.93 7.41 -22.00
CA PHE A 176 -15.83 6.46 -22.22
C PHE A 176 -16.24 5.04 -21.87
N LYS A 177 -16.94 4.85 -20.76
CA LYS A 177 -17.45 3.54 -20.33
C LYS A 177 -18.36 2.91 -21.38
N ASP A 178 -19.29 3.68 -21.93
CA ASP A 178 -20.21 3.24 -22.98
C ASP A 178 -19.51 2.99 -24.31
N TRP A 179 -18.46 3.75 -24.61
CA TRP A 179 -17.75 3.69 -25.88
C TRP A 179 -16.73 2.53 -25.95
N VAL A 180 -16.02 2.24 -24.88
CA VAL A 180 -14.81 1.39 -24.89
C VAL A 180 -15.06 0.00 -25.46
N PHE A 181 -16.18 -0.62 -25.14
CA PHE A 181 -16.55 -1.97 -25.63
C PHE A 181 -17.63 -1.95 -26.72
N ARG A 182 -17.98 -0.81 -27.29
CA ARG A 182 -19.03 -0.72 -28.31
C ARG A 182 -18.58 -1.33 -29.63
N ASP A 183 -17.37 -1.05 -30.04
CA ASP A 183 -16.78 -1.60 -31.28
C ASP A 183 -16.33 -3.05 -31.04
N PRO A 184 -16.72 -4.02 -31.93
CA PRO A 184 -16.42 -5.43 -31.74
C PRO A 184 -14.94 -5.79 -31.74
N GLU A 185 -14.13 -5.17 -32.64
CA GLU A 185 -12.70 -5.46 -32.78
C GLU A 185 -11.93 -4.91 -31.58
N ARG A 186 -12.21 -3.69 -31.20
CA ARG A 186 -11.65 -3.05 -29.99
C ARG A 186 -12.01 -3.86 -28.74
N ARG A 187 -13.29 -4.25 -28.61
CA ARG A 187 -13.77 -5.07 -27.48
C ARG A 187 -13.00 -6.38 -27.40
N GLN A 188 -12.88 -7.12 -28.50
CA GLN A 188 -12.15 -8.40 -28.51
C GLN A 188 -10.69 -8.22 -28.08
N THR A 189 -10.02 -7.20 -28.63
CA THR A 189 -8.61 -6.92 -28.31
C THR A 189 -8.41 -6.53 -26.85
N LEU A 190 -9.26 -5.64 -26.31
CA LEU A 190 -9.14 -5.17 -24.93
C LEU A 190 -9.52 -6.27 -23.92
N VAL A 191 -10.55 -7.06 -24.20
CA VAL A 191 -10.93 -8.20 -23.35
C VAL A 191 -9.82 -9.25 -23.30
N ALA A 192 -9.21 -9.59 -24.44
CA ALA A 192 -8.08 -10.52 -24.48
C ALA A 192 -6.90 -10.00 -23.65
N LYS A 193 -6.54 -8.72 -23.84
CA LYS A 193 -5.46 -8.06 -23.09
C LYS A 193 -5.72 -8.02 -21.59
N TYR A 194 -6.96 -7.72 -21.17
CA TYR A 194 -7.32 -7.72 -19.75
C TYR A 194 -7.19 -9.11 -19.14
N ASN A 195 -7.71 -10.14 -19.81
CA ASN A 195 -7.60 -11.53 -19.35
C ASN A 195 -6.13 -11.97 -19.26
N GLU A 196 -5.28 -11.54 -20.18
CA GLU A 196 -3.85 -11.85 -20.15
C GLU A 196 -3.14 -11.18 -18.95
N LEU A 197 -3.45 -9.91 -18.67
CA LEU A 197 -2.78 -9.14 -17.61
C LEU A 197 -3.29 -9.50 -16.21
N PHE A 198 -4.60 -9.58 -16.02
CA PHE A 198 -5.22 -9.62 -14.70
C PHE A 198 -5.96 -10.91 -14.38
N ASN A 199 -6.36 -11.69 -15.38
CA ASN A 199 -7.05 -12.97 -15.21
C ASN A 199 -6.16 -14.13 -15.71
N SER A 200 -4.89 -14.08 -15.39
CA SER A 200 -3.87 -15.07 -15.81
C SER A 200 -3.41 -15.96 -14.67
N THR A 201 -3.73 -15.56 -13.44
CA THR A 201 -3.19 -16.18 -12.23
C THR A 201 -4.22 -17.08 -11.56
N ARG A 202 -3.81 -18.29 -11.23
CA ARG A 202 -4.50 -19.18 -10.31
C ARG A 202 -3.80 -19.13 -8.96
N PRO A 203 -4.44 -18.65 -7.88
CA PRO A 203 -3.87 -18.67 -6.55
C PRO A 203 -3.47 -20.09 -6.15
N ARG A 204 -2.32 -20.26 -5.52
CA ARG A 204 -1.88 -21.54 -4.99
C ARG A 204 -2.55 -21.82 -3.67
N GLU A 205 -3.07 -23.01 -3.50
CA GLU A 205 -3.49 -23.54 -2.22
C GLU A 205 -2.33 -24.26 -1.55
N TYR A 206 -2.10 -23.99 -0.28
CA TYR A 206 -1.02 -24.58 0.48
C TYR A 206 -1.59 -25.57 1.48
N ASP A 207 -1.23 -26.83 1.34
CA ASP A 207 -1.56 -27.90 2.28
C ASP A 207 -0.33 -28.28 3.11
N GLY A 208 -0.39 -27.96 4.40
CA GLY A 208 0.64 -28.28 5.39
C GLY A 208 0.41 -29.58 6.15
N SER A 209 -0.59 -30.39 5.78
CA SER A 209 -0.95 -31.63 6.49
C SER A 209 0.19 -32.63 6.57
N HIS A 210 1.07 -32.66 5.57
CA HIS A 210 2.24 -33.53 5.47
C HIS A 210 3.44 -33.06 6.31
N LEU A 211 3.40 -31.82 6.82
CA LEU A 211 4.53 -31.24 7.57
C LEU A 211 4.65 -31.91 8.94
N LYS A 212 5.87 -32.26 9.25
CA LYS A 212 6.29 -32.72 10.58
C LYS A 212 7.21 -31.66 11.17
N PHE A 213 7.11 -31.43 12.46
CA PHE A 213 7.84 -30.38 13.16
C PHE A 213 8.81 -30.99 14.21
N PRO A 214 9.95 -31.56 13.75
CA PRO A 214 10.93 -32.17 14.65
C PRO A 214 11.49 -31.12 15.62
N GLY A 215 11.60 -31.48 16.90
CA GLY A 215 12.06 -30.59 17.96
C GLY A 215 10.99 -29.70 18.57
N MET A 216 9.78 -29.67 18.00
CA MET A 216 8.63 -29.03 18.62
C MET A 216 8.16 -29.85 19.84
N THR A 217 7.68 -29.19 20.90
CA THR A 217 7.10 -29.86 22.05
C THR A 217 5.92 -30.74 21.67
N PRO A 218 5.80 -31.95 22.22
CA PRO A 218 4.66 -32.82 21.94
C PRO A 218 3.35 -32.35 22.60
N ASP A 219 3.43 -31.41 23.55
CA ASP A 219 2.27 -30.89 24.27
C ASP A 219 1.43 -29.90 23.45
N ILE A 220 1.96 -29.43 22.33
CA ILE A 220 1.30 -28.46 21.46
C ILE A 220 1.16 -29.05 20.06
N GLU A 221 -0.06 -29.09 19.56
CA GLU A 221 -0.34 -29.45 18.18
C GLU A 221 -0.78 -28.21 17.38
N LEU A 222 -0.13 -27.98 16.22
CA LEU A 222 -0.53 -26.90 15.31
C LEU A 222 -1.86 -27.26 14.64
N LYS A 223 -2.76 -26.28 14.60
CA LYS A 223 -4.05 -26.40 13.90
C LYS A 223 -3.85 -26.50 12.38
N PRO A 224 -4.81 -27.05 11.62
CA PRO A 224 -4.67 -27.18 10.16
C PRO A 224 -4.31 -25.87 9.44
N HIS A 225 -4.97 -24.74 9.78
CA HIS A 225 -4.65 -23.43 9.17
C HIS A 225 -3.21 -22.98 9.50
N GLN A 226 -2.70 -23.31 10.69
CA GLN A 226 -1.32 -22.97 11.06
C GLN A 226 -0.31 -23.81 10.25
N LYS A 227 -0.58 -25.10 10.05
CA LYS A 227 0.23 -25.97 9.18
C LYS A 227 0.23 -25.46 7.74
N ASN A 228 -0.93 -25.01 7.24
CA ASN A 228 -1.06 -24.42 5.90
C ASN A 228 -0.30 -23.09 5.79
N ALA A 229 -0.37 -22.22 6.81
CA ALA A 229 0.41 -21.00 6.87
C ALA A 229 1.93 -21.28 6.83
N VAL A 230 2.39 -22.26 7.57
CA VAL A 230 3.79 -22.72 7.51
C VAL A 230 4.15 -23.21 6.10
N ALA A 231 3.29 -24.02 5.48
CA ALA A 231 3.49 -24.47 4.10
C ALA A 231 3.56 -23.29 3.11
N HIS A 232 2.73 -22.25 3.30
CA HIS A 232 2.78 -21.04 2.49
C HIS A 232 4.15 -20.36 2.62
N VAL A 233 4.65 -20.16 3.83
CA VAL A 233 5.97 -19.55 4.08
C VAL A 233 7.11 -20.38 3.48
N LEU A 234 7.02 -21.71 3.55
CA LEU A 234 8.08 -22.61 3.07
C LEU A 234 8.13 -22.72 1.54
N TYR A 235 6.98 -22.79 0.89
CA TYR A 235 6.85 -23.13 -0.53
C TYR A 235 6.43 -21.97 -1.41
N GLY A 236 5.94 -20.89 -0.81
CA GLY A 236 5.56 -19.65 -1.49
C GLY A 236 6.73 -18.68 -1.65
N ASP A 237 6.39 -17.49 -2.11
CA ASP A 237 7.25 -16.33 -2.11
C ASP A 237 7.07 -15.53 -0.80
N ASN A 238 7.44 -14.24 -0.76
CA ASN A 238 7.19 -13.40 0.41
C ASN A 238 5.71 -13.51 0.83
N THR A 239 5.47 -13.64 2.13
CA THR A 239 4.15 -14.04 2.65
C THR A 239 3.62 -13.02 3.65
N LEU A 240 2.33 -12.69 3.54
CA LEU A 240 1.56 -11.99 4.55
C LEU A 240 0.61 -12.95 5.26
N LEU A 241 0.81 -13.19 6.54
CA LEU A 241 -0.14 -13.89 7.40
C LEU A 241 -1.20 -12.88 7.89
N ALA A 242 -2.25 -12.69 7.08
CA ALA A 242 -3.38 -11.82 7.39
C ALA A 242 -4.40 -12.57 8.24
N HIS A 243 -3.96 -13.05 9.40
CA HIS A 243 -4.74 -13.87 10.30
C HIS A 243 -5.31 -13.04 11.44
N CYS A 244 -6.57 -13.26 11.77
CA CYS A 244 -7.23 -12.56 12.87
C CYS A 244 -6.50 -12.75 14.20
N VAL A 245 -6.82 -11.89 15.16
CA VAL A 245 -6.27 -12.01 16.52
C VAL A 245 -6.74 -13.35 17.12
N GLY A 246 -5.81 -14.05 17.79
CA GLY A 246 -6.08 -15.37 18.36
C GLY A 246 -5.89 -16.57 17.42
N ALA A 247 -5.54 -16.34 16.13
CA ALA A 247 -5.25 -17.43 15.19
C ALA A 247 -3.95 -18.21 15.52
N GLY A 248 -3.02 -17.58 16.27
CA GLY A 248 -1.75 -18.21 16.67
C GLY A 248 -0.57 -17.87 15.76
N LYS A 249 -0.55 -16.67 15.18
CA LYS A 249 0.52 -16.18 14.29
C LYS A 249 1.93 -16.38 14.84
N THR A 250 2.12 -16.20 16.15
CA THR A 250 3.42 -16.43 16.81
C THR A 250 3.94 -17.85 16.57
N PHE A 251 3.07 -18.85 16.71
CA PHE A 251 3.44 -20.25 16.48
C PHE A 251 3.64 -20.56 15.00
N GLU A 252 2.85 -19.96 14.12
CA GLU A 252 3.02 -20.09 12.67
C GLU A 252 4.40 -19.60 12.23
N MET A 253 4.78 -18.38 12.64
CA MET A 253 6.08 -17.80 12.30
C MET A 253 7.24 -18.57 12.94
N THR A 254 7.10 -19.00 14.19
CA THR A 254 8.11 -19.79 14.89
C THR A 254 8.34 -21.12 14.19
N ALA A 255 7.27 -21.86 13.89
CA ALA A 255 7.37 -23.15 13.20
C ALA A 255 7.92 -23.00 11.77
N ALA A 256 7.50 -21.95 11.05
CA ALA A 256 8.02 -21.65 9.72
C ALA A 256 9.53 -21.34 9.73
N ALA A 257 10.02 -20.60 10.72
CA ALA A 257 11.44 -20.30 10.85
C ALA A 257 12.26 -21.57 11.14
N MET A 258 11.82 -22.38 12.09
CA MET A 258 12.51 -23.62 12.47
C MET A 258 12.54 -24.62 11.30
N GLU A 259 11.42 -24.82 10.60
CA GLU A 259 11.36 -25.69 9.43
C GLU A 259 12.17 -25.11 8.24
N SER A 260 12.18 -23.81 8.05
CA SER A 260 13.01 -23.18 7.03
C SER A 260 14.49 -23.45 7.25
N LYS A 261 14.97 -23.35 8.50
CA LYS A 261 16.36 -23.64 8.85
C LYS A 261 16.65 -25.14 8.73
N ARG A 262 15.77 -26.00 9.24
CA ARG A 262 15.91 -27.46 9.15
C ARG A 262 16.02 -27.95 7.70
N LEU A 263 15.24 -27.36 6.80
CA LEU A 263 15.21 -27.70 5.37
C LEU A 263 16.35 -27.02 4.57
N GLY A 264 17.16 -26.19 5.20
CA GLY A 264 18.23 -25.45 4.54
C GLY A 264 17.73 -24.33 3.61
N LEU A 265 16.49 -23.86 3.81
CA LEU A 265 15.89 -22.76 3.05
C LEU A 265 16.31 -21.39 3.60
N CYS A 266 16.80 -21.33 4.81
CA CYS A 266 17.42 -20.15 5.40
C CYS A 266 18.52 -20.56 6.38
N GLN A 267 19.43 -19.61 6.63
CA GLN A 267 20.50 -19.79 7.60
C GLN A 267 20.21 -19.05 8.91
N LYS A 268 19.63 -17.85 8.82
CA LYS A 268 19.42 -16.99 9.98
C LYS A 268 18.12 -16.21 9.89
N SER A 269 17.20 -16.52 10.79
CA SER A 269 15.90 -15.85 10.91
C SER A 269 15.96 -14.68 11.89
N LEU A 270 15.44 -13.51 11.48
CA LEU A 270 15.27 -12.33 12.31
C LEU A 270 13.78 -12.05 12.52
N PHE A 271 13.36 -11.93 13.78
CA PHE A 271 12.01 -11.57 14.18
C PHE A 271 11.99 -10.11 14.64
N VAL A 272 11.12 -9.32 14.03
CA VAL A 272 10.86 -7.92 14.39
C VAL A 272 9.47 -7.83 14.98
N VAL A 273 9.40 -7.56 16.28
CA VAL A 273 8.18 -7.67 17.08
C VAL A 273 7.90 -6.36 17.84
N PRO A 274 6.68 -6.13 18.35
CA PRO A 274 6.43 -4.99 19.22
C PRO A 274 7.39 -4.94 20.42
N ASN A 275 7.94 -3.75 20.72
CA ASN A 275 9.02 -3.60 21.71
C ASN A 275 8.72 -4.17 23.10
N HIS A 276 7.45 -4.16 23.49
CA HIS A 276 7.01 -4.66 24.81
C HIS A 276 6.76 -6.17 24.80
N LEU A 277 6.78 -6.82 23.66
CA LEU A 277 6.52 -8.25 23.50
C LEU A 277 7.78 -9.09 23.26
N THR A 278 8.98 -8.50 23.22
CA THR A 278 10.23 -9.23 22.91
C THR A 278 10.48 -10.39 23.87
N GLU A 279 10.26 -10.22 25.18
CA GLU A 279 10.44 -11.28 26.19
C GLU A 279 9.35 -12.35 26.07
N GLN A 280 8.10 -11.94 25.83
CA GLN A 280 7.00 -12.87 25.61
C GLN A 280 7.25 -13.71 24.34
N TRP A 281 7.67 -13.09 23.25
CA TRP A 281 8.03 -13.79 22.02
C TRP A 281 9.13 -14.83 22.24
N ALA A 282 10.17 -14.49 23.00
CA ALA A 282 11.23 -15.44 23.35
C ALA A 282 10.70 -16.60 24.19
N SER A 283 9.82 -16.32 25.16
CA SER A 283 9.17 -17.33 25.98
C SER A 283 8.28 -18.26 25.16
N ASP A 284 7.44 -17.70 24.29
CA ASP A 284 6.55 -18.49 23.43
C ASP A 284 7.33 -19.32 22.40
N PHE A 285 8.45 -18.78 21.89
CA PHE A 285 9.36 -19.50 21.00
C PHE A 285 9.94 -20.74 21.68
N LEU A 286 10.50 -20.56 22.89
CA LEU A 286 11.09 -21.68 23.67
C LEU A 286 10.02 -22.63 24.22
N ARG A 287 8.80 -22.16 24.45
CA ARG A 287 7.68 -23.02 24.80
C ARG A 287 7.33 -23.96 23.64
N LEU A 288 7.39 -23.49 22.40
CA LEU A 288 7.11 -24.31 21.23
C LEU A 288 8.31 -25.18 20.83
N TYR A 289 9.53 -24.63 20.90
CA TYR A 289 10.80 -25.34 20.62
C TYR A 289 11.79 -25.22 21.79
N PRO A 290 11.70 -26.08 22.81
CA PRO A 290 12.52 -25.96 24.01
C PRO A 290 14.02 -26.07 23.77
N GLY A 291 14.44 -26.75 22.70
CA GLY A 291 15.84 -26.90 22.31
C GLY A 291 16.40 -25.83 21.40
N ALA A 292 15.63 -24.80 21.06
CA ALA A 292 16.06 -23.77 20.12
C ALA A 292 17.13 -22.84 20.73
N ASN A 293 18.14 -22.50 19.94
CA ASN A 293 19.14 -21.49 20.27
C ASN A 293 18.71 -20.12 19.79
N ILE A 294 18.13 -19.30 20.67
CA ILE A 294 17.61 -17.98 20.32
C ILE A 294 18.41 -16.85 20.97
N LEU A 295 18.42 -15.69 20.31
CA LEU A 295 18.98 -14.44 20.83
C LEU A 295 17.87 -13.39 20.90
N ALA A 296 17.40 -13.06 22.10
CA ALA A 296 16.41 -12.01 22.32
C ALA A 296 17.09 -10.72 22.79
N ALA A 297 16.75 -9.60 22.16
CA ALA A 297 17.31 -8.29 22.49
C ALA A 297 16.61 -7.66 23.70
N THR A 298 17.40 -7.07 24.57
CA THR A 298 16.94 -6.21 25.65
C THR A 298 17.06 -4.74 25.28
N LYS A 299 16.47 -3.84 26.07
CA LYS A 299 16.64 -2.37 25.85
C LYS A 299 18.12 -1.96 25.95
N LYS A 300 18.89 -2.57 26.85
CA LYS A 300 20.32 -2.26 27.08
C LYS A 300 21.21 -2.65 25.88
N ASP A 301 20.87 -3.70 25.15
CA ASP A 301 21.64 -4.16 24.01
C ASP A 301 21.68 -3.14 22.86
N PHE A 302 20.65 -2.28 22.74
CA PHE A 302 20.54 -1.24 21.72
C PHE A 302 20.91 0.17 22.21
N GLU A 303 21.48 0.30 23.39
CA GLU A 303 22.16 1.53 23.81
C GLU A 303 23.42 1.76 22.93
N PRO A 304 23.83 3.01 22.67
CA PRO A 304 24.95 3.31 21.77
C PRO A 304 26.24 2.53 22.07
N ALA A 305 26.53 2.30 23.36
CA ALA A 305 27.74 1.56 23.77
C ALA A 305 27.69 0.05 23.50
N ASN A 306 26.50 -0.55 23.49
CA ASN A 306 26.31 -2.00 23.44
C ASN A 306 25.87 -2.50 22.05
N ARG A 307 25.24 -1.64 21.24
CA ARG A 307 24.64 -1.98 19.94
C ARG A 307 25.61 -2.69 19.01
N LYS A 308 26.83 -2.15 18.87
CA LYS A 308 27.85 -2.77 18.01
C LYS A 308 28.15 -4.21 18.47
N LYS A 309 28.32 -4.43 19.77
CA LYS A 309 28.58 -5.75 20.33
C LYS A 309 27.42 -6.72 20.08
N PHE A 310 26.19 -6.25 20.26
CA PHE A 310 25.00 -7.06 20.02
C PHE A 310 24.84 -7.43 18.53
N CYS A 311 24.99 -6.46 17.62
CA CYS A 311 24.96 -6.72 16.18
C CYS A 311 26.09 -7.66 15.74
N SER A 312 27.30 -7.53 16.32
CA SER A 312 28.39 -8.47 16.05
C SER A 312 28.07 -9.89 16.54
N ARG A 313 27.38 -10.05 17.67
CA ARG A 313 26.89 -11.37 18.12
C ARG A 313 25.89 -11.96 17.12
N ILE A 314 24.99 -11.15 16.58
CA ILE A 314 24.05 -11.61 15.54
C ILE A 314 24.87 -12.08 14.31
N ALA A 315 25.83 -11.27 13.84
CA ALA A 315 26.60 -11.58 12.66
C ALA A 315 27.40 -12.89 12.77
N THR A 316 28.03 -13.12 13.92
CA THR A 316 28.97 -14.25 14.13
C THR A 316 28.34 -15.47 14.80
N GLY A 317 27.17 -15.32 15.43
CA GLY A 317 26.51 -16.42 16.16
C GLY A 317 25.66 -17.28 15.23
N ASP A 318 25.57 -18.57 15.55
CA ASP A 318 24.64 -19.50 14.92
C ASP A 318 23.40 -19.62 15.80
N TYR A 319 22.41 -18.78 15.49
CA TYR A 319 21.11 -18.77 16.17
C TYR A 319 20.03 -19.35 15.28
N ASP A 320 19.05 -20.02 15.87
CA ASP A 320 17.83 -20.44 15.17
C ASP A 320 16.91 -19.26 14.92
N ALA A 321 16.89 -18.33 15.87
CA ALA A 321 16.16 -17.07 15.72
C ALA A 321 16.83 -15.93 16.49
N VAL A 322 16.76 -14.73 15.93
CA VAL A 322 17.09 -13.48 16.62
C VAL A 322 15.80 -12.67 16.75
N ILE A 323 15.47 -12.24 17.97
CA ILE A 323 14.22 -11.51 18.27
C ILE A 323 14.57 -10.09 18.72
N ILE A 324 14.09 -9.09 18.00
CA ILE A 324 14.33 -7.67 18.30
C ILE A 324 13.03 -6.86 18.21
N GLY A 325 12.98 -5.74 18.90
CA GLY A 325 11.85 -4.82 18.82
C GLY A 325 11.87 -3.94 17.59
N HIS A 326 10.71 -3.43 17.15
CA HIS A 326 10.59 -2.51 16.00
C HIS A 326 11.56 -1.33 16.08
N SER A 327 11.63 -0.64 17.23
CA SER A 327 12.53 0.51 17.41
C SER A 327 14.01 0.14 17.45
N GLN A 328 14.33 -1.11 17.70
CA GLN A 328 15.69 -1.65 17.65
C GLN A 328 16.08 -1.96 16.21
N PHE A 329 15.16 -2.53 15.43
CA PHE A 329 15.35 -2.81 14.01
C PHE A 329 15.64 -1.54 13.19
N GLU A 330 14.95 -0.43 13.50
CA GLU A 330 15.18 0.88 12.87
C GLU A 330 16.61 1.43 13.11
N LYS A 331 17.29 0.97 14.17
CA LYS A 331 18.67 1.38 14.50
C LYS A 331 19.76 0.57 13.79
N ILE A 332 19.41 -0.45 13.03
CA ILE A 332 20.34 -1.25 12.22
C ILE A 332 20.30 -0.71 10.80
N PRO A 333 21.29 0.05 10.33
CA PRO A 333 21.24 0.63 9.01
C PRO A 333 21.57 -0.38 7.91
N LEU A 334 21.13 -0.10 6.69
CA LEU A 334 21.72 -0.68 5.48
C LEU A 334 23.09 -0.06 5.24
N SER A 335 23.94 -0.73 4.46
CA SER A 335 25.24 -0.20 4.05
C SER A 335 25.09 1.16 3.36
N GLN A 336 26.10 2.00 3.52
CA GLN A 336 26.08 3.35 2.94
C GLN A 336 26.04 3.29 1.42
N GLU A 337 26.77 2.35 0.82
CA GLU A 337 26.80 2.12 -0.62
C GLU A 337 25.42 1.76 -1.16
N ARG A 338 24.67 0.91 -0.45
CA ARG A 338 23.32 0.51 -0.85
C ARG A 338 22.32 1.65 -0.69
N GLN A 339 22.41 2.41 0.40
CA GLN A 339 21.57 3.59 0.59
C GLN A 339 21.85 4.63 -0.50
N ALA A 340 23.12 4.89 -0.83
CA ALA A 340 23.53 5.79 -1.90
C ALA A 340 22.99 5.31 -3.26
N ALA A 341 23.23 4.05 -3.63
CA ALA A 341 22.76 3.47 -4.88
C ALA A 341 21.23 3.52 -5.02
N THR A 342 20.49 3.37 -3.91
CA THR A 342 19.03 3.49 -3.92
C THR A 342 18.59 4.92 -4.18
N ILE A 343 19.24 5.89 -3.54
CA ILE A 343 18.95 7.33 -3.73
C ILE A 343 19.35 7.76 -5.15
N GLU A 344 20.50 7.34 -5.64
CA GLU A 344 20.98 7.63 -7.00
C GLU A 344 20.00 7.09 -8.04
N ARG A 345 19.52 5.85 -7.92
CA ARG A 345 18.49 5.29 -8.81
C ARG A 345 17.21 6.13 -8.80
N GLN A 346 16.77 6.59 -7.62
CA GLN A 346 15.59 7.46 -7.53
C GLN A 346 15.82 8.82 -8.19
N ILE A 347 17.03 9.36 -8.09
CA ILE A 347 17.43 10.61 -8.78
C ILE A 347 17.39 10.40 -10.29
N ASP A 348 18.00 9.32 -10.81
CA ASP A 348 18.05 8.99 -12.23
C ASP A 348 16.63 8.80 -12.80
N GLU A 349 15.76 8.07 -12.08
CA GLU A 349 14.34 7.91 -12.46
C GLU A 349 13.60 9.25 -12.54
N ILE A 350 13.82 10.13 -11.57
CA ILE A 350 13.21 11.48 -11.57
C ILE A 350 13.82 12.35 -12.68
N GLU A 351 15.10 12.28 -12.96
CA GLU A 351 15.75 13.03 -14.06
C GLU A 351 15.21 12.61 -15.42
N LEU A 352 15.11 11.30 -15.66
CA LEU A 352 14.49 10.75 -16.87
C LEU A 352 13.03 11.21 -17.00
N ALA A 353 12.29 11.21 -15.89
CA ALA A 353 10.91 11.68 -15.83
C ALA A 353 10.79 13.17 -16.16
N ILE A 354 11.72 14.01 -15.66
CA ILE A 354 11.77 15.45 -15.96
C ILE A 354 12.08 15.68 -17.44
N GLU A 355 13.06 14.97 -18.00
CA GLU A 355 13.40 15.08 -19.42
C GLU A 355 12.21 14.72 -20.33
N GLN A 356 11.54 13.62 -20.01
CA GLN A 356 10.37 13.17 -20.76
C GLN A 356 9.22 14.18 -20.65
N ALA A 357 8.91 14.65 -19.42
CA ALA A 357 7.88 15.66 -19.21
C ALA A 357 8.18 16.99 -19.91
N LYS A 358 9.45 17.38 -20.05
CA LYS A 358 9.87 18.57 -20.82
C LYS A 358 9.68 18.36 -22.33
N LYS A 359 10.01 17.19 -22.87
CA LYS A 359 9.79 16.84 -24.29
C LYS A 359 8.30 16.84 -24.64
N ASP A 360 7.46 16.32 -23.74
CA ASP A 360 6.02 16.16 -23.96
C ASP A 360 5.21 17.41 -23.59
N ASN A 361 5.84 18.57 -23.34
CA ASN A 361 5.20 19.80 -22.86
C ASN A 361 4.32 19.59 -21.62
N GLY A 362 4.74 18.72 -20.71
CA GLY A 362 4.06 18.43 -19.45
C GLY A 362 3.83 19.66 -18.57
N GLU A 363 2.91 19.57 -17.63
CA GLU A 363 2.56 20.69 -16.74
C GLU A 363 3.81 21.24 -16.01
N ARG A 364 4.11 22.52 -16.18
CA ARG A 364 5.23 23.22 -15.52
C ARG A 364 5.26 23.03 -14.00
N TYR A 365 4.09 22.84 -13.40
CA TYR A 365 3.97 22.60 -11.97
C TYR A 365 4.50 21.21 -11.57
N THR A 366 4.17 20.17 -12.32
CA THR A 366 4.64 18.80 -12.09
C THR A 366 6.16 18.72 -12.24
N ILE A 367 6.71 19.38 -13.28
CA ILE A 367 8.16 19.47 -13.47
C ILE A 367 8.85 20.14 -12.27
N LYS A 368 8.31 21.28 -11.78
CA LYS A 368 8.85 21.96 -10.59
C LYS A 368 8.80 21.08 -9.33
N GLN A 369 7.77 20.27 -9.18
CA GLN A 369 7.65 19.37 -8.04
C GLN A 369 8.66 18.22 -8.13
N MET A 370 8.85 17.64 -9.31
CA MET A 370 9.90 16.63 -9.55
C MET A 370 11.30 17.22 -9.31
N GLU A 371 11.58 18.42 -9.78
CA GLU A 371 12.85 19.11 -9.51
C GLU A 371 13.07 19.38 -8.02
N LYS A 372 12.00 19.69 -7.25
CA LYS A 372 12.06 19.83 -5.80
C LYS A 372 12.38 18.50 -5.12
N SER A 373 11.74 17.40 -5.55
CA SER A 373 12.00 16.06 -5.03
C SER A 373 13.42 15.61 -5.34
N ARG A 374 13.91 15.82 -6.55
CA ARG A 374 15.30 15.55 -6.95
C ARG A 374 16.31 16.29 -6.06
N LYS A 375 16.08 17.59 -5.83
CA LYS A 375 16.94 18.39 -4.92
C LYS A 375 16.94 17.86 -3.50
N ALA A 376 15.79 17.43 -2.99
CA ALA A 376 15.68 16.85 -1.66
C ALA A 376 16.46 15.53 -1.55
N LEU A 377 16.39 14.67 -2.57
CA LEU A 377 17.17 13.43 -2.65
C LEU A 377 18.65 13.71 -2.77
N GLN A 378 19.06 14.71 -3.58
CA GLN A 378 20.47 15.11 -3.69
C GLN A 378 21.05 15.57 -2.35
N VAL A 379 20.31 16.41 -1.62
CA VAL A 379 20.73 16.84 -0.27
C VAL A 379 20.83 15.66 0.69
N ARG A 380 19.96 14.64 0.54
CA ARG A 380 20.03 13.42 1.35
C ARG A 380 21.24 12.57 0.99
N LEU A 381 21.57 12.46 -0.29
CA LEU A 381 22.77 11.78 -0.78
C LEU A 381 24.04 12.46 -0.29
N ASP A 382 24.10 13.78 -0.40
CA ASP A 382 25.26 14.59 0.05
C ASP A 382 25.47 14.42 1.56
N LYS A 383 24.40 14.45 2.37
CA LYS A 383 24.47 14.20 3.81
C LYS A 383 24.93 12.79 4.14
N LEU A 384 24.49 11.79 3.36
CA LEU A 384 24.93 10.41 3.53
C LEU A 384 26.43 10.27 3.28
N ASN A 385 26.94 10.93 2.24
CA ASN A 385 28.36 10.95 1.89
C ASN A 385 29.21 11.71 2.93
N ASP A 386 28.69 12.79 3.52
CA ASP A 386 29.38 13.54 4.58
C ASP A 386 29.44 12.78 5.93
N GLN A 387 28.51 11.86 6.17
CA GLN A 387 28.49 11.04 7.37
C GLN A 387 29.48 9.88 7.36
N SER A 388 30.28 9.73 6.31
CA SER A 388 31.31 8.69 6.17
C SER A 388 32.33 8.62 7.32
N ARG A 389 32.32 9.59 8.24
CA ARG A 389 33.20 9.67 9.43
C ARG A 389 32.55 9.21 10.73
N LYS A 390 31.27 8.83 10.74
CA LYS A 390 30.55 8.45 11.96
C LYS A 390 30.01 7.03 11.86
N ASP A 391 30.47 6.23 12.79
CA ASP A 391 30.00 4.92 13.21
C ASP A 391 30.32 3.72 12.30
N ASN A 392 31.35 3.05 12.69
CA ASN A 392 31.67 1.65 12.37
C ASN A 392 30.57 0.74 12.98
N VAL A 393 29.33 0.88 12.53
CA VAL A 393 28.17 0.08 12.95
C VAL A 393 28.05 -1.11 12.01
N VAL A 394 27.76 -2.29 12.53
CA VAL A 394 27.42 -3.47 11.73
C VAL A 394 26.13 -3.18 10.96
N THR A 395 26.19 -3.31 9.65
CA THR A 395 25.04 -3.07 8.76
C THR A 395 24.12 -4.28 8.70
N PHE A 396 22.90 -4.09 8.17
CA PHE A 396 21.91 -5.16 8.06
C PHE A 396 22.43 -6.33 7.21
N GLU A 397 23.13 -6.03 6.11
CA GLU A 397 23.74 -7.02 5.23
C GLU A 397 24.80 -7.87 5.95
N GLN A 398 25.57 -7.24 6.85
CA GLN A 398 26.62 -7.92 7.61
C GLN A 398 26.06 -8.84 8.72
N LEU A 399 24.77 -8.70 9.07
CA LEU A 399 24.14 -9.62 10.04
C LEU A 399 24.00 -11.03 9.48
N GLY A 400 24.01 -11.20 8.16
CA GLY A 400 23.81 -12.49 7.51
C GLY A 400 22.38 -13.03 7.66
N VAL A 401 21.42 -12.13 7.85
CA VAL A 401 19.98 -12.48 7.90
C VAL A 401 19.50 -12.71 6.49
N ASP A 402 18.88 -13.85 6.25
CA ASP A 402 18.28 -14.23 4.97
C ASP A 402 16.77 -14.51 5.08
N ARG A 403 16.20 -14.44 6.28
CA ARG A 403 14.76 -14.52 6.51
C ARG A 403 14.30 -13.55 7.60
N LEU A 404 13.32 -12.73 7.24
CA LEU A 404 12.75 -11.68 8.09
C LEU A 404 11.29 -12.00 8.40
N PHE A 405 10.96 -12.08 9.69
CA PHE A 405 9.61 -12.20 10.20
C PHE A 405 9.22 -10.90 10.90
N VAL A 406 8.11 -10.28 10.52
CA VAL A 406 7.65 -9.01 11.11
C VAL A 406 6.26 -9.18 11.68
N ASP A 407 6.15 -9.16 12.99
CA ASP A 407 4.87 -9.16 13.68
C ASP A 407 4.29 -7.73 13.74
N GLU A 408 2.96 -7.62 13.70
CA GLU A 408 2.24 -6.35 13.65
C GLU A 408 2.77 -5.42 12.54
N SER A 409 2.91 -5.99 11.34
CA SER A 409 3.47 -5.31 10.16
C SER A 409 2.71 -4.04 9.75
N HIS A 410 1.46 -3.85 10.20
CA HIS A 410 0.69 -2.62 10.02
C HIS A 410 1.38 -1.36 10.60
N ASN A 411 2.39 -1.53 11.47
CA ASN A 411 3.23 -0.44 11.93
C ASN A 411 4.04 0.24 10.80
N TYR A 412 4.22 -0.43 9.67
CA TYR A 412 4.96 0.06 8.49
C TYR A 412 4.06 0.51 7.33
N LYS A 413 2.76 0.67 7.55
CA LYS A 413 1.78 1.05 6.53
C LYS A 413 1.98 2.43 5.89
N ASN A 414 2.71 3.34 6.54
CA ASN A 414 2.97 4.70 6.05
C ASN A 414 4.21 4.74 5.14
N LEU A 415 4.28 3.84 4.17
CA LEU A 415 5.27 3.89 3.11
C LEU A 415 4.90 5.02 2.12
N PHE A 416 5.89 5.86 1.78
CA PHE A 416 5.66 6.97 0.85
C PHE A 416 5.10 6.49 -0.48
N LEU A 417 4.03 7.14 -0.93
CA LEU A 417 3.40 6.95 -2.21
C LEU A 417 3.52 8.24 -3.03
N TYR A 418 4.16 8.16 -4.19
CA TYR A 418 4.02 9.23 -5.17
C TYR A 418 2.66 9.10 -5.84
N THR A 419 1.86 10.16 -5.81
CA THR A 419 0.54 10.19 -6.44
C THR A 419 0.18 11.60 -6.90
N LYS A 420 -0.56 11.68 -7.97
CA LYS A 420 -1.18 12.91 -8.50
C LYS A 420 -2.53 13.20 -7.88
N MET A 421 -3.10 12.21 -7.17
CA MET A 421 -4.39 12.31 -6.46
C MET A 421 -4.25 13.22 -5.26
N ARG A 422 -4.50 14.52 -5.47
CA ARG A 422 -4.40 15.52 -4.40
C ARG A 422 -5.72 15.64 -3.66
N ASN A 423 -5.63 15.91 -2.36
CA ASN A 423 -6.78 16.08 -1.48
C ASN A 423 -7.71 14.86 -1.38
N VAL A 424 -7.21 13.67 -1.70
CA VAL A 424 -7.89 12.40 -1.45
C VAL A 424 -7.49 11.93 -0.05
N ALA A 425 -8.49 11.80 0.82
CA ALA A 425 -8.25 11.31 2.17
C ALA A 425 -7.91 9.82 2.17
N GLY A 426 -7.01 9.42 3.07
CA GLY A 426 -6.59 8.03 3.21
C GLY A 426 -5.36 7.66 2.37
N ILE A 427 -4.84 8.57 1.54
CA ILE A 427 -3.57 8.37 0.84
C ILE A 427 -2.45 8.95 1.71
N ALA A 428 -1.51 8.11 2.12
CA ALA A 428 -0.35 8.55 2.88
C ALA A 428 0.59 9.38 2.00
N GLN A 429 0.62 10.70 2.22
CA GLN A 429 1.53 11.62 1.52
C GLN A 429 2.79 11.94 2.35
N THR A 430 2.87 11.45 3.57
CA THR A 430 4.01 11.63 4.47
C THR A 430 4.85 10.37 4.50
N GLU A 431 6.15 10.54 4.34
CA GLU A 431 7.12 9.44 4.46
C GLU A 431 7.43 9.19 5.93
N ALA A 432 7.15 7.97 6.40
CA ALA A 432 7.69 7.50 7.65
C ALA A 432 9.05 6.83 7.38
N GLN A 433 10.12 7.40 7.94
CA GLN A 433 11.49 6.92 7.73
C GLN A 433 11.63 5.42 8.01
N LYS A 434 10.96 4.90 9.05
CA LYS A 434 10.91 3.48 9.38
C LYS A 434 10.32 2.61 8.27
N SER A 435 9.30 3.11 7.56
CA SER A 435 8.66 2.36 6.46
C SER A 435 9.54 2.31 5.23
N SER A 436 10.23 3.41 4.92
CA SER A 436 11.21 3.44 3.82
C SER A 436 12.43 2.58 4.11
N ASP A 437 12.91 2.56 5.35
CA ASP A 437 13.99 1.68 5.79
C ASP A 437 13.58 0.19 5.70
N MET A 438 12.38 -0.16 6.18
CA MET A 438 11.82 -1.52 6.04
C MET A 438 11.72 -1.92 4.58
N PHE A 439 11.22 -1.04 3.71
CA PHE A 439 11.09 -1.33 2.28
C PHE A 439 12.46 -1.61 1.63
N ALA A 440 13.46 -0.81 1.93
CA ALA A 440 14.81 -1.01 1.41
C ALA A 440 15.43 -2.35 1.89
N LYS A 441 15.18 -2.76 3.14
CA LYS A 441 15.60 -4.06 3.67
C LYS A 441 14.85 -5.23 3.03
N CYS A 442 13.54 -5.08 2.75
CA CYS A 442 12.79 -6.08 1.98
C CYS A 442 13.36 -6.24 0.57
N GLN A 443 13.67 -5.13 -0.12
CA GLN A 443 14.29 -5.20 -1.44
C GLN A 443 15.66 -5.90 -1.41
N TYR A 444 16.47 -5.66 -0.39
CA TYR A 444 17.72 -6.40 -0.20
C TYR A 444 17.48 -7.90 -0.02
N LEU A 445 16.51 -8.28 0.80
CA LEU A 445 16.17 -9.69 1.00
C LEU A 445 15.63 -10.33 -0.28
N ASP A 446 14.84 -9.61 -1.06
CA ASP A 446 14.36 -10.09 -2.38
C ASP A 446 15.51 -10.39 -3.34
N GLU A 447 16.53 -9.53 -3.36
CA GLU A 447 17.72 -9.73 -4.19
C GLU A 447 18.49 -11.01 -3.81
N ILE A 448 18.69 -11.27 -2.52
CA ILE A 448 19.49 -12.42 -2.07
C ILE A 448 18.71 -13.73 -1.98
N THR A 449 17.37 -13.67 -1.85
CA THR A 449 16.51 -14.87 -1.67
C THR A 449 15.62 -15.17 -2.87
N GLY A 450 15.59 -14.29 -3.87
CA GLY A 450 14.68 -14.42 -5.01
C GLY A 450 13.21 -14.19 -4.64
N GLY A 451 12.93 -13.27 -3.69
CA GLY A 451 11.58 -12.92 -3.27
C GLY A 451 10.95 -13.87 -2.25
N LYS A 452 11.77 -14.58 -1.45
CA LYS A 452 11.31 -15.57 -0.45
C LYS A 452 11.79 -15.29 0.97
N GLY A 453 12.33 -14.09 1.19
CA GLY A 453 12.99 -13.75 2.44
C GLY A 453 12.11 -13.05 3.48
N VAL A 454 10.87 -12.64 3.14
CA VAL A 454 10.06 -11.78 4.00
C VAL A 454 8.73 -12.43 4.35
N THR A 455 8.41 -12.45 5.64
CA THR A 455 7.12 -12.88 6.16
C THR A 455 6.57 -11.79 7.09
N PHE A 456 5.44 -11.20 6.71
CA PHE A 456 4.70 -10.24 7.51
C PHE A 456 3.53 -10.92 8.20
N ALA A 457 3.17 -10.45 9.40
CA ALA A 457 1.99 -10.92 10.12
C ALA A 457 1.23 -9.75 10.72
N THR A 458 -0.09 -9.76 10.55
CA THR A 458 -0.98 -8.77 11.17
C THR A 458 -2.43 -9.24 11.20
N GLY A 459 -3.15 -8.88 12.26
CA GLY A 459 -4.61 -9.07 12.33
C GLY A 459 -5.40 -8.01 11.57
N THR A 460 -4.76 -6.91 11.15
CA THR A 460 -5.39 -5.75 10.50
C THR A 460 -4.61 -5.32 9.26
N PRO A 461 -4.62 -6.12 8.17
CA PRO A 461 -3.88 -5.80 6.96
C PRO A 461 -4.34 -4.50 6.29
N ILE A 462 -5.61 -4.15 6.49
CA ILE A 462 -6.22 -2.88 6.07
C ILE A 462 -6.95 -2.31 7.28
N SER A 463 -6.52 -1.16 7.78
CA SER A 463 -7.10 -0.55 8.99
C SER A 463 -7.77 0.80 8.74
N ASN A 464 -7.11 1.72 8.02
CA ASN A 464 -7.57 3.09 7.85
C ASN A 464 -7.86 3.47 6.40
N SER A 465 -7.19 2.82 5.46
CA SER A 465 -7.28 3.17 4.05
C SER A 465 -7.08 1.95 3.16
N MET A 466 -7.86 1.91 2.08
CA MET A 466 -7.71 0.89 1.03
C MET A 466 -6.31 0.91 0.38
N THR A 467 -5.60 2.03 0.47
CA THR A 467 -4.21 2.15 -0.04
C THR A 467 -3.22 1.28 0.73
N GLU A 468 -3.56 0.83 1.93
CA GLU A 468 -2.73 -0.08 2.73
C GLU A 468 -2.58 -1.46 2.05
N LEU A 469 -3.56 -1.87 1.23
CA LEU A 469 -3.45 -3.07 0.40
C LEU A 469 -2.30 -2.94 -0.60
N TYR A 470 -2.25 -1.82 -1.35
CA TYR A 470 -1.14 -1.54 -2.26
C TYR A 470 0.21 -1.48 -1.54
N THR A 471 0.24 -0.92 -0.35
CA THR A 471 1.46 -0.85 0.47
C THR A 471 1.97 -2.25 0.83
N ASN A 472 1.08 -3.17 1.24
CA ASN A 472 1.45 -4.56 1.50
C ASN A 472 1.98 -5.25 0.23
N MET A 473 1.32 -5.04 -0.92
CA MET A 473 1.79 -5.57 -2.21
C MET A 473 3.17 -5.00 -2.60
N ARG A 474 3.44 -3.73 -2.31
CA ARG A 474 4.77 -3.13 -2.54
C ARG A 474 5.86 -3.79 -1.72
N TYR A 475 5.59 -4.15 -0.47
CA TYR A 475 6.58 -4.85 0.36
C TYR A 475 6.85 -6.27 -0.12
N LEU A 476 5.82 -6.98 -0.58
CA LEU A 476 5.87 -8.43 -0.75
C LEU A 476 5.87 -8.89 -2.22
N GLN A 477 5.34 -8.07 -3.14
CA GLN A 477 5.13 -8.42 -4.55
C GLN A 477 5.62 -7.31 -5.50
N TYR A 478 6.61 -6.50 -5.11
CA TYR A 478 7.01 -5.34 -5.91
C TYR A 478 7.40 -5.71 -7.35
N GLY A 479 8.13 -6.80 -7.54
CA GLY A 479 8.50 -7.30 -8.85
C GLY A 479 7.29 -7.67 -9.73
N THR A 480 6.25 -8.25 -9.15
CA THR A 480 4.99 -8.56 -9.84
C THR A 480 4.24 -7.29 -10.23
N LEU A 481 4.15 -6.30 -9.31
CA LEU A 481 3.56 -5.00 -9.62
C LEU A 481 4.28 -4.30 -10.80
N GLN A 482 5.61 -4.35 -10.83
CA GLN A 482 6.39 -3.76 -11.93
C GLN A 482 6.11 -4.47 -13.27
N LYS A 483 6.08 -5.80 -13.30
CA LYS A 483 5.79 -6.59 -14.50
C LYS A 483 4.40 -6.29 -15.07
N LEU A 484 3.41 -6.05 -14.21
CA LEU A 484 2.04 -5.73 -14.60
C LEU A 484 1.84 -4.23 -14.93
N GLY A 485 2.88 -3.39 -14.83
CA GLY A 485 2.77 -1.94 -15.02
C GLY A 485 2.04 -1.22 -13.86
N LEU A 486 1.91 -1.88 -12.72
CA LEU A 486 1.22 -1.38 -11.51
C LEU A 486 2.20 -0.85 -10.44
N GLY A 487 3.46 -0.67 -10.78
CA GLY A 487 4.50 -0.20 -9.85
C GLY A 487 4.25 1.21 -9.32
N HIS A 488 3.53 2.05 -10.07
CA HIS A 488 3.06 3.35 -9.62
C HIS A 488 1.68 3.25 -8.99
N PHE A 489 1.48 3.92 -7.86
CA PHE A 489 0.19 3.90 -7.16
C PHE A 489 -0.98 4.35 -8.05
N ASP A 490 -0.79 5.39 -8.86
CA ASP A 490 -1.85 5.90 -9.75
C ASP A 490 -2.25 4.87 -10.81
N ALA A 491 -1.32 4.06 -11.31
CA ALA A 491 -1.61 2.97 -12.25
C ALA A 491 -2.44 1.86 -11.59
N TRP A 492 -2.07 1.47 -10.37
CA TRP A 492 -2.83 0.51 -9.58
C TRP A 492 -4.21 1.05 -9.21
N ALA A 493 -4.29 2.32 -8.78
CA ALA A 493 -5.54 2.98 -8.44
C ALA A 493 -6.48 3.11 -9.64
N ALA A 494 -5.96 3.40 -10.83
CA ALA A 494 -6.74 3.45 -12.07
C ALA A 494 -7.32 2.08 -12.48
N SER A 495 -6.66 0.98 -12.08
CA SER A 495 -7.07 -0.39 -12.41
C SER A 495 -8.04 -0.99 -11.40
N PHE A 496 -7.98 -0.58 -10.13
CA PHE A 496 -8.72 -1.25 -9.05
C PHE A 496 -9.46 -0.35 -8.08
N GLY A 497 -9.31 0.96 -8.16
CA GLY A 497 -9.83 1.83 -7.14
C GLY A 497 -10.67 3.00 -7.63
N GLU A 498 -11.61 3.41 -6.81
CA GLU A 498 -12.48 4.55 -7.07
C GLU A 498 -12.45 5.54 -5.93
N THR A 499 -12.37 6.82 -6.30
CA THR A 499 -12.55 7.91 -5.35
C THR A 499 -14.01 8.34 -5.33
N GLN A 500 -14.53 8.56 -4.14
CA GLN A 500 -15.88 9.09 -3.93
C GLN A 500 -15.81 10.38 -3.11
N THR A 501 -16.52 11.40 -3.57
CA THR A 501 -16.68 12.65 -2.82
C THR A 501 -17.99 12.62 -2.04
N ALA A 502 -17.90 12.73 -0.72
CA ALA A 502 -19.03 12.81 0.17
C ALA A 502 -19.07 14.19 0.86
N ILE A 503 -20.27 14.64 1.19
CA ILE A 503 -20.49 15.83 2.03
C ILE A 503 -20.48 15.36 3.47
N GLU A 504 -19.50 15.81 4.24
CA GLU A 504 -19.31 15.45 5.65
C GLU A 504 -19.50 16.69 6.53
N LEU A 505 -19.96 16.46 7.76
CA LEU A 505 -19.94 17.49 8.79
C LEU A 505 -18.46 17.91 9.04
N ALA A 506 -18.21 19.19 9.10
CA ALA A 506 -16.88 19.68 9.43
C ALA A 506 -16.49 19.27 10.86
N PRO A 507 -15.20 18.99 11.16
CA PRO A 507 -14.76 18.55 12.48
C PRO A 507 -15.14 19.47 13.63
N GLU A 508 -15.24 20.75 13.32
CA GLU A 508 -15.66 21.81 14.25
C GLU A 508 -17.17 21.81 14.55
N GLY A 509 -17.97 20.96 13.87
CA GLY A 509 -19.41 20.87 14.06
C GLY A 509 -20.23 21.99 13.41
N THR A 510 -19.58 22.96 12.77
CA THR A 510 -20.21 24.16 12.19
C THR A 510 -20.15 24.15 10.67
N GLY A 511 -21.02 23.38 10.02
CA GLY A 511 -21.12 23.36 8.55
C GLY A 511 -20.70 22.06 7.89
N TYR A 512 -20.76 22.04 6.56
CA TYR A 512 -20.45 20.88 5.75
C TYR A 512 -19.28 21.13 4.83
N ARG A 513 -18.46 20.08 4.61
CA ARG A 513 -17.35 20.12 3.65
C ARG A 513 -17.44 18.94 2.70
N ALA A 514 -17.10 19.15 1.43
CA ALA A 514 -16.89 18.08 0.48
C ALA A 514 -15.53 17.43 0.72
N LYS A 515 -15.49 16.12 0.93
CA LYS A 515 -14.26 15.37 1.12
C LYS A 515 -14.21 14.16 0.19
N THR A 516 -13.18 14.11 -0.64
CA THR A 516 -12.91 12.98 -1.52
C THR A 516 -12.10 11.93 -0.77
N ARG A 517 -12.53 10.67 -0.85
CA ARG A 517 -11.84 9.51 -0.28
C ARG A 517 -11.64 8.44 -1.33
N PHE A 518 -10.62 7.65 -1.19
CA PHE A 518 -10.49 6.39 -1.89
C PHE A 518 -11.47 5.39 -1.25
N ALA A 519 -12.59 5.09 -1.93
CA ALA A 519 -13.78 4.56 -1.25
C ALA A 519 -14.24 3.18 -1.72
N LYS A 520 -13.94 2.80 -2.95
CA LYS A 520 -14.41 1.53 -3.51
C LYS A 520 -13.30 0.82 -4.28
N PHE A 521 -13.37 -0.50 -4.27
CA PHE A 521 -12.65 -1.35 -5.22
C PHE A 521 -13.56 -1.76 -6.37
N PHE A 522 -13.00 -1.87 -7.56
CA PHE A 522 -13.59 -2.56 -8.70
C PHE A 522 -12.59 -3.60 -9.22
N ASN A 523 -13.03 -4.51 -10.09
CA ASN A 523 -12.25 -5.67 -10.49
C ASN A 523 -11.66 -6.41 -9.26
N LEU A 524 -12.49 -6.51 -8.22
CA LEU A 524 -12.08 -7.04 -6.92
C LEU A 524 -11.63 -8.51 -6.97
N PRO A 525 -12.26 -9.40 -7.76
CA PRO A 525 -11.81 -10.79 -7.87
C PRO A 525 -10.36 -10.90 -8.33
N GLU A 526 -9.96 -10.13 -9.36
CA GLU A 526 -8.62 -10.12 -9.92
C GLU A 526 -7.62 -9.51 -8.94
N LEU A 527 -8.00 -8.42 -8.28
CA LEU A 527 -7.17 -7.81 -7.24
C LEU A 527 -6.93 -8.78 -6.08
N ILE A 528 -7.96 -9.48 -5.63
CA ILE A 528 -7.84 -10.46 -4.55
C ILE A 528 -7.04 -11.68 -5.00
N ALA A 529 -7.21 -12.15 -6.24
CA ALA A 529 -6.41 -13.24 -6.77
C ALA A 529 -4.92 -12.87 -6.79
N LEU A 530 -4.58 -11.66 -7.25
CA LEU A 530 -3.22 -11.13 -7.25
C LEU A 530 -2.67 -10.98 -5.82
N PHE A 531 -3.46 -10.46 -4.89
CA PHE A 531 -3.05 -10.29 -3.49
C PHE A 531 -2.83 -11.63 -2.78
N LYS A 532 -3.67 -12.63 -3.04
CA LYS A 532 -3.57 -13.99 -2.47
C LYS A 532 -2.34 -14.77 -2.93
N GLU A 533 -1.62 -14.33 -3.94
CA GLU A 533 -0.31 -14.93 -4.27
C GLU A 533 0.68 -14.80 -3.10
N SER A 534 0.59 -13.71 -2.35
CA SER A 534 1.45 -13.47 -1.17
C SER A 534 0.70 -13.47 0.16
N ALA A 535 -0.62 -13.41 0.18
CA ALA A 535 -1.41 -13.28 1.40
C ALA A 535 -2.18 -14.56 1.74
N ASP A 536 -1.93 -15.10 2.92
CA ASP A 536 -2.79 -16.08 3.57
C ASP A 536 -3.79 -15.32 4.47
N ILE A 537 -5.08 -15.48 4.19
CA ILE A 537 -6.14 -14.70 4.84
C ILE A 537 -7.01 -15.65 5.67
N GLN A 538 -7.05 -15.42 6.99
CA GLN A 538 -7.87 -16.19 7.93
C GLN A 538 -8.71 -15.24 8.77
N THR A 539 -10.01 -15.20 8.50
CA THR A 539 -10.97 -14.41 9.26
C THR A 539 -11.50 -15.18 10.48
N PRO A 540 -12.08 -14.50 11.49
CA PRO A 540 -12.67 -15.18 12.64
C PRO A 540 -13.72 -16.23 12.25
N ASP A 541 -14.53 -15.94 11.24
CA ASP A 541 -15.59 -16.84 10.75
C ASP A 541 -15.02 -18.13 10.13
N MET A 542 -13.89 -18.01 9.41
CA MET A 542 -13.18 -19.16 8.83
C MET A 542 -12.62 -20.09 9.90
N LEU A 543 -12.08 -19.51 10.98
CA LEU A 543 -11.38 -20.26 12.02
C LEU A 543 -12.31 -20.80 13.11
N LYS A 544 -13.54 -20.31 13.22
CA LYS A 544 -14.50 -20.67 14.28
C LYS A 544 -13.83 -20.68 15.66
N LEU A 545 -13.11 -19.60 15.95
CA LEU A 545 -12.39 -19.49 17.22
C LEU A 545 -13.37 -19.58 18.39
N PRO A 546 -13.01 -20.25 19.50
CA PRO A 546 -13.82 -20.29 20.69
C PRO A 546 -13.81 -18.90 21.37
N VAL A 547 -14.63 -18.00 20.89
CA VAL A 547 -14.85 -16.69 21.52
C VAL A 547 -16.05 -16.80 22.46
N PRO A 548 -15.97 -16.26 23.69
CA PRO A 548 -17.12 -16.20 24.57
C PRO A 548 -18.22 -15.31 23.97
N GLU A 549 -19.46 -15.63 24.29
CA GLU A 549 -20.59 -14.75 23.99
C GLU A 549 -20.38 -13.42 24.71
N ALA A 550 -20.59 -12.32 23.98
CA ALA A 550 -20.40 -10.99 24.51
C ALA A 550 -21.72 -10.25 24.63
N GLU A 551 -22.01 -9.72 25.80
CA GLU A 551 -23.08 -8.75 26.01
C GLU A 551 -22.52 -7.33 25.90
N TYR A 552 -23.19 -6.51 25.10
CA TYR A 552 -22.76 -5.12 24.85
C TYR A 552 -23.69 -4.15 25.58
N GLU A 553 -23.11 -3.38 26.52
CA GLU A 553 -23.80 -2.31 27.23
C GLU A 553 -23.21 -0.95 26.84
N ASN A 554 -24.01 -0.05 26.32
CA ASN A 554 -23.60 1.31 26.02
C ASN A 554 -23.86 2.21 27.23
N VAL A 555 -22.80 2.65 27.90
CA VAL A 555 -22.87 3.59 29.01
C VAL A 555 -22.69 5.02 28.48
N VAL A 556 -23.76 5.78 28.46
CA VAL A 556 -23.78 7.18 27.99
C VAL A 556 -23.69 8.12 29.19
N LEU A 557 -22.65 8.97 29.20
CA LEU A 557 -22.41 9.95 30.25
C LEU A 557 -22.79 11.34 29.76
N LYS A 558 -23.33 12.16 30.65
CA LYS A 558 -23.61 13.57 30.37
C LYS A 558 -22.35 14.41 30.61
N PRO A 559 -22.03 15.35 29.69
CA PRO A 559 -20.88 16.22 29.88
C PRO A 559 -21.11 17.18 31.04
N SER A 560 -20.04 17.51 31.78
CA SER A 560 -20.04 18.59 32.77
C SER A 560 -20.16 19.95 32.10
N GLU A 561 -20.50 21.01 32.89
CA GLU A 561 -20.52 22.39 32.38
C GLU A 561 -19.11 22.79 31.90
N PHE A 562 -18.08 22.46 32.66
CA PHE A 562 -16.69 22.69 32.22
C PHE A 562 -16.36 22.02 30.88
N GLN A 563 -16.81 20.79 30.67
CA GLN A 563 -16.60 20.10 29.40
C GLN A 563 -17.32 20.82 28.25
N LYS A 564 -18.54 21.31 28.45
CA LYS A 564 -19.29 22.10 27.45
C LYS A 564 -18.55 23.36 27.04
N ASP A 565 -18.08 24.14 28.03
CA ASP A 565 -17.34 25.37 27.80
C ASP A 565 -16.02 25.13 27.08
N MET A 566 -15.31 24.06 27.46
CA MET A 566 -14.06 23.69 26.80
C MET A 566 -14.29 23.22 25.36
N VAL A 567 -15.38 22.49 25.05
CA VAL A 567 -15.72 22.12 23.67
C VAL A 567 -15.97 23.35 22.81
N ALA A 568 -16.64 24.39 23.35
CA ALA A 568 -16.83 25.68 22.67
C ALA A 568 -15.46 26.34 22.37
N SER A 569 -14.57 26.39 23.35
CA SER A 569 -13.20 26.88 23.17
C SER A 569 -12.39 26.10 22.14
N LEU A 570 -12.51 24.76 22.11
CA LEU A 570 -11.87 23.94 21.10
C LEU A 570 -12.39 24.23 19.69
N ALA A 571 -13.69 24.54 19.54
CA ALA A 571 -14.29 24.92 18.27
C ALA A 571 -13.74 26.27 17.78
N GLU A 572 -13.66 27.28 18.66
CA GLU A 572 -13.05 28.58 18.35
C GLU A 572 -11.58 28.44 17.91
N ARG A 573 -10.80 27.65 18.64
CA ARG A 573 -9.41 27.36 18.27
C ARG A 573 -9.29 26.68 16.91
N ALA A 574 -10.19 25.74 16.61
CA ALA A 574 -10.20 25.05 15.31
C ALA A 574 -10.54 26.02 14.17
N GLU A 575 -11.43 26.97 14.40
CA GLU A 575 -11.76 28.04 13.45
C GLU A 575 -10.56 28.97 13.20
N ALA A 576 -9.89 29.42 14.26
CA ALA A 576 -8.70 30.25 14.17
C ALA A 576 -7.54 29.56 13.39
N VAL A 577 -7.35 28.26 13.59
CA VAL A 577 -6.37 27.45 12.81
C VAL A 577 -6.78 27.36 11.35
N ARG A 578 -8.07 27.14 11.06
CA ARG A 578 -8.60 27.07 9.69
C ARG A 578 -8.40 28.39 8.95
N ASP A 579 -8.66 29.50 9.62
CA ASP A 579 -8.56 30.84 9.06
C ASP A 579 -7.12 31.38 9.07
N ARG A 580 -6.15 30.55 9.50
CA ARG A 580 -4.71 30.88 9.57
C ARG A 580 -4.40 32.08 10.46
N GLN A 581 -5.20 32.30 11.49
CA GLN A 581 -5.00 33.39 12.46
C GLN A 581 -3.92 33.07 13.49
N VAL A 582 -3.57 31.77 13.64
CA VAL A 582 -2.52 31.30 14.55
C VAL A 582 -1.44 30.53 13.80
N GLN A 583 -0.21 30.56 14.30
CA GLN A 583 0.90 29.82 13.70
C GLN A 583 0.84 28.34 14.08
N PRO A 584 1.26 27.40 13.17
CA PRO A 584 1.19 25.95 13.42
C PRO A 584 1.95 25.46 14.66
N TYR A 585 2.95 26.21 15.13
CA TYR A 585 3.70 25.87 16.33
C TYR A 585 2.99 26.35 17.61
N GLU A 586 2.12 27.37 17.53
CA GLU A 586 1.33 27.87 18.66
C GLU A 586 0.12 26.98 18.90
N ASP A 587 -0.69 26.76 17.85
CA ASP A 587 -1.83 25.85 17.88
C ASP A 587 -2.05 25.17 16.51
N ASN A 588 -2.62 23.97 16.54
CA ASN A 588 -2.90 23.19 15.35
C ASN A 588 -3.96 22.12 15.63
N MET A 589 -4.57 21.57 14.56
CA MET A 589 -5.63 20.57 14.67
C MET A 589 -5.23 19.31 15.45
N LEU A 590 -3.94 18.92 15.44
CA LEU A 590 -3.46 17.76 16.20
C LEU A 590 -3.53 18.03 17.71
N LYS A 591 -3.07 19.22 18.14
CA LYS A 591 -3.13 19.65 19.54
C LYS A 591 -4.57 19.77 20.02
N ILE A 592 -5.43 20.42 19.24
CA ILE A 592 -6.87 20.58 19.52
C ILE A 592 -7.56 19.21 19.65
N THR A 593 -7.29 18.28 18.72
CA THR A 593 -7.85 16.93 18.77
C THR A 593 -7.37 16.15 19.99
N ASN A 594 -6.09 16.31 20.37
CA ASN A 594 -5.54 15.67 21.56
C ASN A 594 -6.17 16.22 22.84
N ASP A 595 -6.33 17.54 22.93
CA ASP A 595 -7.00 18.19 24.06
C ASP A 595 -8.47 17.73 24.17
N GLY A 596 -9.18 17.62 23.03
CA GLY A 596 -10.53 17.07 22.98
C GLY A 596 -10.63 15.61 23.46
N ARG A 597 -9.66 14.77 23.10
CA ARG A 597 -9.60 13.39 23.61
C ARG A 597 -9.35 13.33 25.11
N LYS A 598 -8.45 14.14 25.63
CA LYS A 598 -8.19 14.26 27.08
C LYS A 598 -9.44 14.71 27.83
N LEU A 599 -10.08 15.79 27.35
CA LEU A 599 -11.32 16.30 27.91
C LEU A 599 -12.43 15.25 27.95
N ALA A 600 -12.56 14.48 26.88
CA ALA A 600 -13.58 13.42 26.78
C ALA A 600 -13.35 12.25 27.73
N LEU A 601 -12.13 12.01 28.18
CA LEU A 601 -11.78 10.97 29.17
C LEU A 601 -11.97 11.47 30.58
N ASP A 602 -11.26 12.56 30.92
CA ASP A 602 -11.23 13.15 32.24
C ASP A 602 -10.70 14.60 32.15
N GLN A 603 -11.43 15.55 32.69
CA GLN A 603 -11.06 16.98 32.67
C GLN A 603 -9.71 17.28 33.32
N ARG A 604 -9.30 16.46 34.30
CA ARG A 604 -8.01 16.59 34.98
C ARG A 604 -6.81 16.35 34.06
N LEU A 605 -6.99 15.67 32.95
CA LEU A 605 -5.94 15.50 31.94
C LEU A 605 -5.59 16.78 31.17
N LEU A 606 -6.48 17.80 31.24
CA LEU A 606 -6.21 19.15 30.73
C LEU A 606 -5.71 20.09 31.80
N ASN A 607 -6.26 19.98 33.00
CA ASN A 607 -5.90 20.80 34.13
C ASN A 607 -6.04 19.96 35.41
N ASP A 608 -4.91 19.62 36.03
CA ASP A 608 -4.80 18.80 37.23
C ASP A 608 -5.36 19.46 38.50
N MET A 609 -5.61 20.76 38.45
CA MET A 609 -6.25 21.51 39.54
C MET A 609 -7.77 21.32 39.60
N LEU A 610 -8.38 20.74 38.58
CA LEU A 610 -9.82 20.49 38.56
C LEU A 610 -10.21 19.33 39.48
N PRO A 611 -11.42 19.36 40.06
CA PRO A 611 -11.89 18.29 40.93
C PRO A 611 -12.14 17.02 40.13
N ASP A 612 -12.11 15.89 40.85
CA ASP A 612 -12.57 14.61 40.31
C ASP A 612 -14.07 14.71 40.02
N GLU A 613 -14.46 14.23 38.84
CA GLU A 613 -15.85 14.21 38.45
C GLU A 613 -16.34 12.75 38.43
N GLU A 614 -17.30 12.45 39.31
CA GLU A 614 -17.85 11.10 39.46
C GLU A 614 -18.41 10.53 38.14
N ASN A 615 -18.87 11.41 37.25
CA ASN A 615 -19.41 11.04 35.94
C ASN A 615 -18.38 11.12 34.80
N SER A 616 -17.07 11.19 35.09
CA SER A 616 -16.04 11.10 34.05
C SER A 616 -16.02 9.70 33.46
N LYS A 617 -15.57 9.58 32.20
CA LYS A 617 -15.41 8.26 31.57
C LYS A 617 -14.44 7.37 32.35
N ALA A 618 -13.36 7.99 32.88
CA ALA A 618 -12.38 7.28 33.68
C ALA A 618 -13.00 6.73 34.97
N SER A 619 -13.67 7.55 35.75
CA SER A 619 -14.30 7.16 37.02
C SER A 619 -15.39 6.11 36.82
N THR A 620 -16.26 6.29 35.82
CA THR A 620 -17.32 5.33 35.48
C THR A 620 -16.74 3.99 35.00
N CYS A 621 -15.67 4.03 34.21
CA CYS A 621 -14.98 2.80 33.77
C CYS A 621 -14.41 2.02 34.99
N VAL A 622 -13.76 2.71 35.92
CA VAL A 622 -13.24 2.09 37.16
C VAL A 622 -14.37 1.50 38.00
N GLU A 623 -15.47 2.23 38.17
CA GLU A 623 -16.64 1.74 38.93
C GLU A 623 -17.24 0.48 38.28
N LYS A 624 -17.43 0.46 36.96
CA LYS A 624 -17.93 -0.71 36.23
C LYS A 624 -16.96 -1.88 36.34
N ALA A 625 -15.64 -1.65 36.14
CA ALA A 625 -14.62 -2.68 36.30
C ALA A 625 -14.61 -3.28 37.72
N TYR A 626 -14.74 -2.43 38.74
CA TYR A 626 -14.83 -2.87 40.13
C TYR A 626 -16.08 -3.73 40.38
N LYS A 627 -17.25 -3.29 39.89
CA LYS A 627 -18.50 -4.06 39.99
C LYS A 627 -18.37 -5.43 39.31
N LEU A 628 -17.77 -5.49 38.11
CA LEU A 628 -17.53 -6.75 37.39
C LEU A 628 -16.55 -7.65 38.16
N SER A 629 -15.51 -7.09 38.76
CA SER A 629 -14.54 -7.88 39.56
C SER A 629 -15.18 -8.55 40.78
N LEU A 630 -16.18 -7.92 41.41
CA LEU A 630 -16.90 -8.46 42.53
C LEU A 630 -17.80 -9.66 42.17
N ILE A 631 -18.26 -9.74 40.94
CA ILE A 631 -19.08 -10.86 40.46
C ILE A 631 -18.25 -12.16 40.41
N HIS A 632 -16.94 -12.06 40.23
CA HIS A 632 -16.03 -13.19 40.10
C HIS A 632 -15.33 -13.58 41.42
N ILE A 633 -15.59 -12.85 42.50
CA ILE A 633 -15.10 -13.16 43.84
C ILE A 633 -16.19 -13.89 44.64
#